data_6262f0255217149bf00d42e9ae033468
#
_entry.id   6262f0255217149bf00d42e9ae033468
#
_cell.length_a   1.000
_cell.length_b   1.000
_cell.length_c   1.000
_cell.angle_alpha   90.00
_cell.angle_beta   90.00
_cell.angle_gamma   90.00
#
_symmetry.space_group_name_H-M   'P 1'
#
loop_
_entity.id
_entity.type
_entity.pdbx_description
1 polymer ?
#
loop_
_entity_poly.entity_id
_entity_poly.type
_entity_poly.pdbx_seq_one_letter_code
_entity_poly.pdbx_strand_id
1 'polypeptide(L)'
;MTTPTKSPLKIDSAELRLIRLKLLNPFTISVGTMTEKLFPLLILKSDGLEGYGEGVMDPLPDFLEESIPSAMNLMREVLLPAVVGHSFANPEALAPLMTPWRGHQMTKATLEMAFWDLWTKSLGLPLKTALGGAGEAIPVGVSLGIGPIEQTLERVRSHVEQGYKRIKLKIMPGHDIKLLEKVRSAFPDTALSVDANTSYSLADMAVLRRFDAFSLDYIEQPLAWDDIHDHATLQQRLSTPICLDESIRSVQHARHALQTDATRIVNIKAGRVGGHLESRKIHDICEAYNVPVWCGGMLETGIGRAHNIHLSTLSNFRKPGDTSSASRYFARDIVHEKLETKDGLMPVPSGPGIGVTLDRSFLDEVTVSTETFSR
;
A
#
# COMPACT_ATOMS: atom_id res chain seq x y z
N MET A 1 31.83 18.48 -18.09
CA MET A 1 31.75 17.04 -18.14
C MET A 1 30.30 16.67 -18.36
N THR A 2 29.92 16.28 -19.60
CA THR A 2 28.58 15.80 -19.89
C THR A 2 28.47 14.41 -19.31
N THR A 3 27.64 14.24 -18.28
CA THR A 3 27.25 12.92 -17.78
C THR A 3 26.66 12.15 -18.96
N PRO A 4 27.11 10.93 -19.25
CA PRO A 4 26.52 10.14 -20.33
C PRO A 4 25.06 9.90 -19.97
N THR A 5 24.13 10.50 -20.70
CA THR A 5 22.71 10.15 -20.61
C THR A 5 22.58 8.70 -21.07
N LYS A 6 22.23 7.80 -20.14
CA LYS A 6 21.97 6.41 -20.49
C LYS A 6 20.85 6.39 -21.55
N SER A 7 21.01 5.56 -22.58
CA SER A 7 19.99 5.39 -23.61
C SER A 7 18.64 5.02 -22.98
N PRO A 8 17.51 5.46 -23.57
CA PRO A 8 16.19 5.06 -23.12
C PRO A 8 16.08 3.51 -23.03
N LEU A 9 15.44 3.02 -21.99
CA LEU A 9 15.28 1.60 -21.70
C LEU A 9 14.18 1.03 -22.59
N LYS A 10 14.51 0.09 -23.47
CA LYS A 10 13.54 -0.59 -24.34
C LYS A 10 12.90 -1.76 -23.58
N ILE A 11 11.59 -1.85 -23.57
CA ILE A 11 10.89 -3.01 -23.03
C ILE A 11 10.82 -4.11 -24.10
N ASP A 12 11.58 -5.18 -23.91
CA ASP A 12 11.67 -6.28 -24.88
C ASP A 12 10.44 -7.17 -24.84
N SER A 13 9.95 -7.48 -23.63
CA SER A 13 8.77 -8.30 -23.41
C SER A 13 8.16 -8.04 -22.05
N ALA A 14 6.93 -8.52 -21.85
CA ALA A 14 6.24 -8.53 -20.59
C ALA A 14 5.61 -9.90 -20.34
N GLU A 15 5.56 -10.30 -19.08
CA GLU A 15 4.90 -11.50 -18.61
C GLU A 15 3.87 -11.09 -17.54
N LEU A 16 2.60 -11.35 -17.81
CA LEU A 16 1.48 -11.05 -16.90
C LEU A 16 0.98 -12.37 -16.33
N ARG A 17 1.15 -12.54 -15.03
CA ARG A 17 0.69 -13.75 -14.29
C ARG A 17 -0.47 -13.42 -13.38
N LEU A 18 -1.36 -14.37 -13.19
CA LEU A 18 -2.35 -14.37 -12.10
C LEU A 18 -1.86 -15.35 -11.04
N ILE A 19 -1.62 -14.85 -9.83
CA ILE A 19 -1.04 -15.61 -8.71
C ILE A 19 -2.09 -15.85 -7.64
N ARG A 20 -2.07 -17.03 -7.01
CA ARG A 20 -2.95 -17.38 -5.88
C ARG A 20 -2.12 -17.88 -4.70
N LEU A 21 -2.25 -17.20 -3.55
CA LEU A 21 -1.60 -17.56 -2.30
C LEU A 21 -2.63 -17.72 -1.18
N LYS A 22 -2.51 -18.79 -0.39
CA LYS A 22 -3.31 -18.96 0.83
C LYS A 22 -2.77 -18.10 1.96
N LEU A 23 -3.66 -17.44 2.69
CA LEU A 23 -3.31 -16.77 3.94
C LEU A 23 -3.14 -17.79 5.07
N LEU A 24 -2.18 -17.56 5.95
CA LEU A 24 -1.98 -18.35 7.18
C LEU A 24 -3.19 -18.29 8.11
N ASN A 25 -3.80 -17.12 8.19
CA ASN A 25 -5.01 -16.90 8.99
C ASN A 25 -6.00 -16.04 8.19
N PRO A 26 -7.30 -16.28 8.33
CA PRO A 26 -8.30 -15.40 7.74
C PRO A 26 -8.10 -13.96 8.17
N PHE A 27 -8.23 -13.03 7.24
CA PHE A 27 -8.14 -11.59 7.51
C PHE A 27 -9.50 -10.94 7.31
N THR A 28 -10.12 -10.51 8.42
CA THR A 28 -11.47 -9.94 8.43
C THR A 28 -11.42 -8.43 8.62
N ILE A 29 -12.10 -7.72 7.74
CA ILE A 29 -12.37 -6.27 7.80
C ILE A 29 -13.87 -6.03 7.72
N SER A 30 -14.34 -4.78 7.77
CA SER A 30 -15.77 -4.44 7.74
C SER A 30 -16.50 -4.93 6.48
N VAL A 31 -15.82 -5.03 5.34
CA VAL A 31 -16.42 -5.45 4.06
C VAL A 31 -16.35 -6.96 3.80
N GLY A 32 -15.58 -7.73 4.57
CA GLY A 32 -15.52 -9.18 4.38
C GLY A 32 -14.34 -9.90 5.00
N THR A 33 -14.21 -11.20 4.72
CA THR A 33 -13.12 -12.06 5.19
C THR A 33 -12.38 -12.67 4.01
N MET A 34 -11.07 -12.45 3.96
CA MET A 34 -10.16 -13.02 2.98
C MET A 34 -9.42 -14.23 3.56
N THR A 35 -9.38 -15.35 2.85
CA THR A 35 -8.65 -16.59 3.22
C THR A 35 -7.52 -16.91 2.25
N GLU A 36 -7.55 -16.33 1.07
CA GLU A 36 -6.52 -16.41 0.05
C GLU A 36 -6.37 -15.05 -0.65
N LYS A 37 -5.22 -14.78 -1.23
CA LYS A 37 -4.99 -13.64 -2.09
C LYS A 37 -4.82 -14.10 -3.53
N LEU A 38 -5.64 -13.55 -4.42
CA LEU A 38 -5.50 -13.63 -5.86
C LEU A 38 -5.04 -12.27 -6.37
N PHE A 39 -4.00 -12.20 -7.20
CA PHE A 39 -3.48 -10.92 -7.66
C PHE A 39 -2.70 -11.05 -8.98
N PRO A 40 -2.71 -10.01 -9.84
CA PRO A 40 -1.83 -9.94 -11.01
C PRO A 40 -0.39 -9.64 -10.59
N LEU A 41 0.56 -10.31 -11.22
CA LEU A 41 1.99 -10.00 -11.17
C LEU A 41 2.47 -9.68 -12.58
N LEU A 42 3.05 -8.50 -12.76
CA LEU A 42 3.68 -8.08 -14.02
C LEU A 42 5.20 -8.16 -13.89
N ILE A 43 5.82 -8.82 -14.87
CA ILE A 43 7.27 -8.90 -15.05
C ILE A 43 7.61 -8.22 -16.37
N LEU A 44 8.27 -7.07 -16.33
CA LEU A 44 8.83 -6.40 -17.51
C LEU A 44 10.27 -6.87 -17.74
N LYS A 45 10.65 -7.08 -19.00
CA LYS A 45 11.99 -7.55 -19.36
C LYS A 45 12.66 -6.57 -20.34
N SER A 46 13.93 -6.30 -20.09
CA SER A 46 14.78 -5.44 -20.91
C SER A 46 16.25 -5.80 -20.72
N ASP A 47 16.97 -6.11 -21.81
CA ASP A 47 18.41 -6.34 -21.80
C ASP A 47 18.89 -7.30 -20.68
N GLY A 48 18.18 -8.42 -20.51
CA GLY A 48 18.46 -9.43 -19.47
C GLY A 48 18.05 -9.04 -18.05
N LEU A 49 17.52 -7.84 -17.83
CA LEU A 49 16.97 -7.39 -16.56
C LEU A 49 15.46 -7.64 -16.48
N GLU A 50 14.97 -7.76 -15.26
CA GLU A 50 13.54 -7.90 -14.97
C GLU A 50 13.10 -6.89 -13.90
N GLY A 51 11.93 -6.28 -14.14
CA GLY A 51 11.26 -5.41 -13.17
C GLY A 51 9.89 -5.96 -12.80
N TYR A 52 9.53 -5.87 -11.53
CA TYR A 52 8.37 -6.53 -10.95
C TYR A 52 7.35 -5.52 -10.42
N GLY A 53 6.07 -5.74 -10.76
CA GLY A 53 4.96 -4.96 -10.22
C GLY A 53 3.82 -5.88 -9.79
N GLU A 54 3.38 -5.74 -8.56
CA GLU A 54 2.28 -6.50 -7.96
C GLU A 54 1.00 -5.69 -8.00
N GLY A 55 -0.07 -6.25 -8.59
CA GLY A 55 -1.39 -5.67 -8.54
C GLY A 55 -2.07 -5.92 -7.20
N VAL A 56 -2.85 -4.95 -6.72
CA VAL A 56 -3.46 -5.01 -5.38
C VAL A 56 -5.00 -5.04 -5.41
N MET A 57 -5.60 -5.06 -6.61
CA MET A 57 -7.05 -5.17 -6.79
C MET A 57 -7.55 -6.55 -6.40
N ASP A 58 -8.79 -6.59 -5.90
CA ASP A 58 -9.48 -7.81 -5.52
C ASP A 58 -10.21 -8.47 -6.72
N PRO A 59 -10.66 -9.73 -6.60
CA PRO A 59 -11.43 -10.40 -7.66
C PRO A 59 -12.71 -9.65 -8.06
N LEU A 60 -13.36 -8.98 -7.10
CA LEU A 60 -14.56 -8.17 -7.27
C LEU A 60 -14.29 -6.72 -6.81
N PRO A 61 -15.02 -5.73 -7.32
CA PRO A 61 -14.85 -4.33 -6.94
C PRO A 61 -15.67 -4.00 -5.66
N ASP A 62 -15.43 -4.75 -4.59
CA ASP A 62 -16.13 -4.64 -3.31
C ASP A 62 -15.38 -3.81 -2.27
N PHE A 63 -14.08 -3.60 -2.46
CA PHE A 63 -13.26 -2.70 -1.64
C PHE A 63 -13.04 -1.35 -2.33
N LEU A 64 -12.68 -1.36 -3.61
CA LEU A 64 -12.54 -0.20 -4.49
C LEU A 64 -13.09 -0.53 -5.89
N GLU A 65 -13.11 0.48 -6.78
CA GLU A 65 -13.75 0.41 -8.10
C GLU A 65 -13.07 -0.52 -9.13
N GLU A 66 -11.86 -1.02 -8.85
CA GLU A 66 -11.14 -1.94 -9.74
C GLU A 66 -11.30 -3.39 -9.30
N SER A 67 -11.26 -4.29 -10.27
CA SER A 67 -11.23 -5.73 -10.06
C SER A 67 -10.14 -6.39 -10.89
N ILE A 68 -9.74 -7.61 -10.53
CA ILE A 68 -8.77 -8.38 -11.31
C ILE A 68 -9.20 -8.51 -12.78
N PRO A 69 -10.45 -8.87 -13.13
CA PRO A 69 -10.86 -8.94 -14.53
C PRO A 69 -10.68 -7.61 -15.28
N SER A 70 -11.06 -6.47 -14.67
CA SER A 70 -10.91 -5.16 -15.32
C SER A 70 -9.44 -4.78 -15.50
N ALA A 71 -8.60 -5.07 -14.52
CA ALA A 71 -7.17 -4.84 -14.58
C ALA A 71 -6.47 -5.69 -15.66
N MET A 72 -6.74 -6.99 -15.67
CA MET A 72 -6.18 -7.92 -16.68
C MET A 72 -6.58 -7.49 -18.10
N ASN A 73 -7.84 -7.07 -18.29
CA ASN A 73 -8.30 -6.58 -19.58
C ASN A 73 -7.57 -5.31 -20.03
N LEU A 74 -7.47 -4.29 -19.16
CA LEU A 74 -6.77 -3.05 -19.50
C LEU A 74 -5.28 -3.28 -19.76
N MET A 75 -4.63 -4.15 -18.98
CA MET A 75 -3.24 -4.55 -19.23
C MET A 75 -3.09 -5.19 -20.60
N ARG A 76 -3.91 -6.19 -20.93
CA ARG A 76 -3.85 -6.99 -22.15
C ARG A 76 -4.11 -6.16 -23.41
N GLU A 77 -5.20 -5.40 -23.40
CA GLU A 77 -5.70 -4.76 -24.60
C GLU A 77 -5.06 -3.38 -24.86
N VAL A 78 -4.51 -2.75 -23.83
CA VAL A 78 -4.11 -1.34 -23.92
C VAL A 78 -2.68 -1.11 -23.44
N LEU A 79 -2.38 -1.39 -22.17
CA LEU A 79 -1.14 -0.90 -21.57
C LEU A 79 0.07 -1.68 -22.07
N LEU A 80 0.03 -3.02 -22.10
CA LEU A 80 1.17 -3.83 -22.53
C LEU A 80 1.46 -3.69 -24.02
N PRO A 81 0.47 -3.65 -24.94
CA PRO A 81 0.72 -3.33 -26.35
C PRO A 81 1.36 -1.96 -26.58
N ALA A 82 1.04 -0.96 -25.72
CA ALA A 82 1.63 0.39 -25.83
C ALA A 82 3.06 0.48 -25.27
N VAL A 83 3.48 -0.48 -24.42
CA VAL A 83 4.77 -0.44 -23.74
C VAL A 83 5.79 -1.39 -24.36
N VAL A 84 5.39 -2.61 -24.71
CA VAL A 84 6.29 -3.62 -25.27
C VAL A 84 6.82 -3.19 -26.65
N GLY A 85 8.12 -3.29 -26.82
CA GLY A 85 8.84 -2.86 -28.03
C GLY A 85 9.18 -1.36 -28.08
N HIS A 86 8.72 -0.56 -27.09
CA HIS A 86 9.01 0.88 -27.00
C HIS A 86 10.09 1.18 -25.96
N SER A 87 10.68 2.36 -26.08
CA SER A 87 11.78 2.81 -25.21
C SER A 87 11.35 4.01 -24.38
N PHE A 88 11.71 4.02 -23.08
CA PHE A 88 11.38 5.06 -22.13
C PHE A 88 12.62 5.56 -21.40
N ALA A 89 12.78 6.86 -21.32
CA ALA A 89 13.95 7.48 -20.68
C ALA A 89 13.94 7.32 -19.13
N ASN A 90 12.77 7.36 -18.54
CA ASN A 90 12.54 7.30 -17.10
C ASN A 90 11.04 7.01 -16.82
N PRO A 91 10.63 6.79 -15.56
CA PRO A 91 9.22 6.50 -15.23
C PRO A 91 8.23 7.61 -15.61
N GLU A 92 8.61 8.89 -15.60
CA GLU A 92 7.75 9.99 -16.05
C GLU A 92 7.31 9.81 -17.53
N ALA A 93 8.14 9.17 -18.36
CA ALA A 93 7.82 8.92 -19.76
C ALA A 93 6.65 7.93 -19.96
N LEU A 94 6.25 7.17 -18.93
CA LEU A 94 5.06 6.32 -18.97
C LEU A 94 3.77 7.10 -18.74
N ALA A 95 3.81 8.23 -18.05
CA ALA A 95 2.61 8.97 -17.65
C ALA A 95 1.69 9.33 -18.83
N PRO A 96 2.19 9.80 -20.00
CA PRO A 96 1.35 10.08 -21.16
C PRO A 96 0.56 8.88 -21.69
N LEU A 97 1.08 7.65 -21.53
CA LEU A 97 0.39 6.43 -21.96
C LEU A 97 -0.76 6.06 -21.03
N MET A 98 -0.65 6.39 -19.75
CA MET A 98 -1.65 6.05 -18.73
C MET A 98 -2.71 7.12 -18.53
N THR A 99 -2.37 8.40 -18.78
CA THR A 99 -3.24 9.55 -18.53
C THR A 99 -4.57 9.52 -19.27
N PRO A 100 -4.68 9.05 -20.53
CA PRO A 100 -5.96 9.01 -21.26
C PRO A 100 -7.01 8.10 -20.61
N TRP A 101 -6.58 7.10 -19.87
CA TRP A 101 -7.46 6.10 -19.24
C TRP A 101 -7.90 6.59 -17.87
N ARG A 102 -9.20 6.79 -17.69
CA ARG A 102 -9.76 7.27 -16.42
C ARG A 102 -9.86 6.14 -15.40
N GLY A 103 -9.62 6.46 -14.10
CA GLY A 103 -9.59 5.45 -13.05
C GLY A 103 -8.44 4.46 -13.23
N HIS A 104 -8.66 3.20 -12.86
CA HIS A 104 -7.71 2.10 -12.99
C HIS A 104 -6.33 2.40 -12.38
N GLN A 105 -6.33 3.04 -11.21
CA GLN A 105 -5.08 3.45 -10.56
C GLN A 105 -4.26 2.24 -10.10
N MET A 106 -4.91 1.17 -9.62
CA MET A 106 -4.21 -0.04 -9.22
C MET A 106 -3.57 -0.76 -10.41
N THR A 107 -4.26 -0.79 -11.54
CA THR A 107 -3.73 -1.35 -12.80
C THR A 107 -2.53 -0.54 -13.29
N LYS A 108 -2.62 0.80 -13.28
CA LYS A 108 -1.53 1.69 -13.65
C LYS A 108 -0.33 1.55 -12.71
N ALA A 109 -0.60 1.43 -11.40
CA ALA A 109 0.43 1.21 -10.40
C ALA A 109 1.22 -0.07 -10.68
N THR A 110 0.54 -1.15 -11.06
CA THR A 110 1.19 -2.44 -11.38
C THR A 110 2.23 -2.27 -12.49
N LEU A 111 1.88 -1.55 -13.57
CA LEU A 111 2.81 -1.26 -14.67
C LEU A 111 3.92 -0.29 -14.24
N GLU A 112 3.55 0.79 -13.59
CA GLU A 112 4.48 1.87 -13.20
C GLU A 112 5.54 1.37 -12.21
N MET A 113 5.14 0.61 -11.21
CA MET A 113 6.02 0.02 -10.21
C MET A 113 6.96 -1.02 -10.84
N ALA A 114 6.48 -1.86 -11.77
CA ALA A 114 7.33 -2.78 -12.52
C ALA A 114 8.39 -2.03 -13.32
N PHE A 115 8.03 -0.91 -13.93
CA PHE A 115 8.99 -0.11 -14.69
C PHE A 115 9.98 0.63 -13.77
N TRP A 116 9.56 1.13 -12.61
CA TRP A 116 10.47 1.72 -11.62
C TRP A 116 11.54 0.72 -11.17
N ASP A 117 11.14 -0.51 -10.87
CA ASP A 117 12.07 -1.57 -10.47
C ASP A 117 13.06 -1.87 -11.60
N LEU A 118 12.57 -2.07 -12.84
CA LEU A 118 13.40 -2.33 -14.00
C LEU A 118 14.37 -1.17 -14.30
N TRP A 119 13.86 0.06 -14.27
CA TRP A 119 14.66 1.26 -14.55
C TRP A 119 15.75 1.47 -13.50
N THR A 120 15.46 1.33 -12.23
CA THR A 120 16.46 1.48 -11.16
C THR A 120 17.48 0.34 -11.16
N LYS A 121 17.08 -0.90 -11.48
CA LYS A 121 18.02 -2.00 -11.76
C LYS A 121 18.95 -1.66 -12.91
N SER A 122 18.45 -1.09 -14.00
CA SER A 122 19.28 -0.69 -15.13
C SER A 122 20.30 0.39 -14.77
N LEU A 123 20.03 1.21 -13.74
CA LEU A 123 20.96 2.21 -13.24
C LEU A 123 21.91 1.68 -12.15
N GLY A 124 21.70 0.44 -11.68
CA GLY A 124 22.43 -0.12 -10.54
C GLY A 124 22.11 0.54 -9.21
N LEU A 125 20.95 1.18 -9.08
CA LEU A 125 20.54 1.94 -7.90
C LEU A 125 19.38 1.27 -7.15
N PRO A 126 19.38 1.29 -5.80
CA PRO A 126 18.18 0.95 -5.03
C PRO A 126 17.04 1.92 -5.34
N LEU A 127 15.79 1.41 -5.35
CA LEU A 127 14.61 2.21 -5.61
C LEU A 127 14.49 3.43 -4.66
N LYS A 128 14.80 3.27 -3.37
CA LYS A 128 14.80 4.39 -2.40
C LYS A 128 15.65 5.57 -2.86
N THR A 129 16.83 5.30 -3.40
CA THR A 129 17.75 6.33 -3.88
C THR A 129 17.16 7.14 -5.03
N ALA A 130 16.54 6.46 -5.98
CA ALA A 130 15.91 7.12 -7.13
C ALA A 130 14.63 7.89 -6.72
N LEU A 131 13.95 7.46 -5.66
CA LEU A 131 12.81 8.17 -5.07
C LEU A 131 13.25 9.39 -4.24
N GLY A 132 14.51 9.48 -3.81
CA GLY A 132 15.02 10.53 -2.90
C GLY A 132 14.86 10.16 -1.42
N GLY A 133 14.61 8.90 -1.13
CA GLY A 133 14.49 8.39 0.23
C GLY A 133 15.83 8.14 0.91
N ALA A 134 15.83 8.15 2.24
CA ALA A 134 16.99 7.93 3.10
C ALA A 134 16.70 6.88 4.18
N GLY A 135 17.76 6.41 4.85
CA GLY A 135 17.64 5.43 5.94
C GLY A 135 17.75 3.98 5.46
N GLU A 136 18.11 3.11 6.43
CA GLU A 136 18.33 1.69 6.19
C GLU A 136 17.23 0.82 6.82
N ALA A 137 16.31 1.42 7.58
CA ALA A 137 15.15 0.78 8.17
C ALA A 137 14.03 1.80 8.35
N ILE A 138 12.78 1.33 8.36
CA ILE A 138 11.58 2.13 8.56
C ILE A 138 10.80 1.63 9.78
N PRO A 139 10.13 2.52 10.54
CA PRO A 139 9.27 2.12 11.63
C PRO A 139 7.98 1.49 11.09
N VAL A 140 7.56 0.39 11.70
CA VAL A 140 6.34 -0.30 11.28
C VAL A 140 5.35 -0.48 12.43
N GLY A 141 4.09 -0.39 12.08
CA GLY A 141 2.96 -0.79 12.88
C GLY A 141 2.40 -2.14 12.45
N VAL A 142 1.36 -2.56 13.11
CA VAL A 142 0.63 -3.77 12.77
C VAL A 142 -0.87 -3.50 12.75
N SER A 143 -1.56 -4.08 11.77
CA SER A 143 -3.02 -4.08 11.68
C SER A 143 -3.58 -5.41 12.17
N LEU A 144 -4.57 -5.35 13.05
CA LEU A 144 -5.29 -6.51 13.62
C LEU A 144 -6.71 -6.50 13.08
N GLY A 145 -7.07 -7.58 12.38
CA GLY A 145 -8.43 -7.79 11.89
C GLY A 145 -9.44 -7.99 13.01
N ILE A 146 -10.71 -7.82 12.68
CA ILE A 146 -11.85 -7.99 13.59
C ILE A 146 -11.86 -9.43 14.13
N GLY A 147 -12.11 -9.57 15.44
CA GLY A 147 -12.16 -10.84 16.12
C GLY A 147 -12.61 -10.70 17.58
N PRO A 148 -12.72 -11.81 18.35
CA PRO A 148 -13.08 -11.78 19.75
C PRO A 148 -12.13 -10.88 20.56
N ILE A 149 -12.67 -10.09 21.48
CA ILE A 149 -11.91 -9.07 22.25
C ILE A 149 -10.74 -9.71 23.00
N GLU A 150 -10.93 -10.85 23.66
CA GLU A 150 -9.88 -11.51 24.44
C GLU A 150 -8.71 -11.96 23.55
N GLN A 151 -9.00 -12.52 22.38
CA GLN A 151 -7.96 -12.87 21.41
C GLN A 151 -7.25 -11.62 20.85
N THR A 152 -7.99 -10.53 20.68
CA THR A 152 -7.42 -9.26 20.24
C THR A 152 -6.45 -8.70 21.29
N LEU A 153 -6.78 -8.78 22.59
CA LEU A 153 -5.89 -8.38 23.69
C LEU A 153 -4.58 -9.18 23.69
N GLU A 154 -4.66 -10.50 23.49
CA GLU A 154 -3.48 -11.36 23.40
C GLU A 154 -2.59 -10.99 22.18
N ARG A 155 -3.22 -10.75 21.04
CA ARG A 155 -2.51 -10.31 19.82
C ARG A 155 -1.87 -8.93 20.02
N VAL A 156 -2.55 -7.98 20.66
CA VAL A 156 -1.96 -6.67 20.99
C VAL A 156 -0.74 -6.86 21.87
N ARG A 157 -0.84 -7.64 22.95
CA ARG A 157 0.29 -7.94 23.85
C ARG A 157 1.49 -8.49 23.09
N SER A 158 1.29 -9.54 22.30
CA SER A 158 2.35 -10.16 21.50
C SER A 158 3.05 -9.16 20.58
N HIS A 159 2.31 -8.26 19.92
CA HIS A 159 2.92 -7.29 19.02
C HIS A 159 3.59 -6.11 19.75
N VAL A 160 3.09 -5.72 20.91
CA VAL A 160 3.77 -4.76 21.78
C VAL A 160 5.10 -5.32 22.25
N GLU A 161 5.15 -6.59 22.67
CA GLU A 161 6.38 -7.29 23.06
C GLU A 161 7.37 -7.44 21.90
N GLN A 162 6.90 -7.57 20.67
CA GLN A 162 7.70 -7.57 19.45
C GLN A 162 8.21 -6.17 19.04
N GLY A 163 7.85 -5.13 19.81
CA GLY A 163 8.33 -3.77 19.60
C GLY A 163 7.65 -2.99 18.47
N TYR A 164 6.52 -3.46 17.94
CA TYR A 164 5.78 -2.69 16.92
C TYR A 164 5.45 -1.28 17.39
N LYS A 165 5.64 -0.30 16.51
CA LYS A 165 5.58 1.13 16.87
C LYS A 165 4.16 1.71 16.90
N ARG A 166 3.18 0.98 16.37
CA ARG A 166 1.76 1.33 16.40
C ARG A 166 0.92 0.06 16.26
N ILE A 167 -0.15 -0.04 17.02
CA ILE A 167 -1.19 -1.08 16.89
C ILE A 167 -2.42 -0.45 16.25
N LYS A 168 -2.90 -0.99 15.13
CA LYS A 168 -4.13 -0.59 14.46
C LYS A 168 -5.20 -1.66 14.63
N LEU A 169 -6.36 -1.28 15.15
CA LEU A 169 -7.50 -2.16 15.35
C LEU A 169 -8.54 -1.92 14.28
N LYS A 170 -8.96 -2.96 13.59
CA LYS A 170 -10.14 -2.89 12.72
C LYS A 170 -11.40 -2.81 13.57
N ILE A 171 -12.27 -1.85 13.25
CA ILE A 171 -13.51 -1.59 13.96
C ILE A 171 -14.69 -1.51 12.99
N MET A 172 -15.89 -1.66 13.55
CA MET A 172 -17.18 -1.42 12.88
C MET A 172 -18.24 -1.11 13.92
N PRO A 173 -19.40 -0.56 13.57
CA PRO A 173 -20.50 -0.34 14.49
C PRO A 173 -20.80 -1.57 15.34
N GLY A 174 -20.80 -1.39 16.69
CA GLY A 174 -21.00 -2.46 17.66
C GLY A 174 -19.76 -3.28 18.03
N HIS A 175 -18.64 -3.14 17.27
CA HIS A 175 -17.34 -3.72 17.59
C HIS A 175 -16.28 -2.62 17.63
N ASP A 176 -16.43 -1.69 18.55
CA ASP A 176 -15.68 -0.44 18.62
C ASP A 176 -15.39 -0.04 20.08
N ILE A 177 -16.29 0.70 20.74
CA ILE A 177 -16.07 1.31 22.05
C ILE A 177 -15.65 0.28 23.10
N LYS A 178 -16.36 -0.86 23.20
CA LYS A 178 -16.05 -1.89 24.20
C LYS A 178 -14.66 -2.51 23.96
N LEU A 179 -14.27 -2.69 22.72
CA LEU A 179 -12.92 -3.12 22.34
C LEU A 179 -11.88 -2.09 22.78
N LEU A 180 -12.11 -0.80 22.47
CA LEU A 180 -11.20 0.30 22.82
C LEU A 180 -11.05 0.47 24.34
N GLU A 181 -12.13 0.40 25.09
CA GLU A 181 -12.12 0.42 26.58
C GLU A 181 -11.18 -0.68 27.13
N LYS A 182 -11.33 -1.90 26.63
CA LYS A 182 -10.51 -3.04 27.07
C LYS A 182 -9.05 -2.91 26.66
N VAL A 183 -8.78 -2.55 25.40
CA VAL A 183 -7.41 -2.42 24.90
C VAL A 183 -6.69 -1.26 25.57
N ARG A 184 -7.33 -0.08 25.69
CA ARG A 184 -6.69 1.09 26.32
C ARG A 184 -6.45 0.88 27.81
N SER A 185 -7.36 0.20 28.51
CA SER A 185 -7.16 -0.17 29.92
C SER A 185 -5.98 -1.12 30.11
N ALA A 186 -5.80 -2.09 29.21
CA ALA A 186 -4.71 -3.06 29.30
C ALA A 186 -3.36 -2.51 28.82
N PHE A 187 -3.38 -1.54 27.89
CA PHE A 187 -2.19 -0.96 27.24
C PHE A 187 -2.28 0.58 27.19
N PRO A 188 -2.14 1.26 28.33
CA PRO A 188 -2.41 2.70 28.45
C PRO A 188 -1.47 3.57 27.60
N ASP A 189 -0.21 3.16 27.42
CA ASP A 189 0.84 3.94 26.75
C ASP A 189 1.10 3.52 25.29
N THR A 190 0.37 2.50 24.81
CA THR A 190 0.57 2.01 23.44
C THR A 190 0.03 2.97 22.40
N ALA A 191 0.83 3.31 21.38
CA ALA A 191 0.37 4.03 20.22
C ALA A 191 -0.73 3.20 19.50
N LEU A 192 -1.96 3.70 19.55
CA LEU A 192 -3.15 3.00 19.12
C LEU A 192 -3.89 3.82 18.06
N SER A 193 -4.27 3.20 16.98
CA SER A 193 -5.16 3.76 15.97
C SER A 193 -6.28 2.78 15.64
N VAL A 194 -7.35 3.26 15.04
CA VAL A 194 -8.46 2.44 14.59
C VAL A 194 -8.68 2.64 13.09
N ASP A 195 -9.20 1.60 12.43
CA ASP A 195 -9.53 1.63 11.02
C ASP A 195 -10.95 1.07 10.84
N ALA A 196 -11.81 1.93 10.35
CA ALA A 196 -13.23 1.66 10.18
C ALA A 196 -13.59 1.10 8.80
N ASN A 197 -12.68 1.21 7.81
CA ASN A 197 -12.94 0.82 6.42
C ASN A 197 -14.36 1.20 5.99
N THR A 198 -14.68 2.50 6.08
CA THR A 198 -15.92 3.10 5.59
C THR A 198 -17.22 2.70 6.29
N SER A 199 -17.16 2.10 7.47
CA SER A 199 -18.33 1.46 8.11
C SER A 199 -19.26 2.40 8.88
N TYR A 200 -18.95 3.70 9.00
CA TYR A 200 -19.76 4.69 9.68
C TYR A 200 -20.31 5.75 8.71
N SER A 201 -21.22 6.55 9.25
CA SER A 201 -21.78 7.74 8.60
C SER A 201 -21.86 8.90 9.60
N LEU A 202 -22.21 10.11 9.14
CA LEU A 202 -22.45 11.24 10.05
C LEU A 202 -23.61 11.00 11.04
N ALA A 203 -24.53 10.07 10.75
CA ALA A 203 -25.56 9.65 11.69
C ALA A 203 -24.99 8.99 12.96
N ASP A 204 -23.77 8.44 12.87
CA ASP A 204 -23.07 7.78 13.97
C ASP A 204 -22.24 8.76 14.83
N MET A 205 -22.42 10.07 14.66
CA MET A 205 -21.66 11.12 15.32
C MET A 205 -21.57 10.93 16.85
N ALA A 206 -22.63 10.44 17.49
CA ALA A 206 -22.64 10.19 18.93
C ALA A 206 -21.63 9.12 19.36
N VAL A 207 -21.42 8.10 18.54
CA VAL A 207 -20.41 7.04 18.76
C VAL A 207 -19.02 7.55 18.40
N LEU A 208 -18.87 8.20 17.23
CA LEU A 208 -17.59 8.71 16.74
C LEU A 208 -16.94 9.70 17.71
N ARG A 209 -17.72 10.57 18.36
CA ARG A 209 -17.23 11.47 19.42
C ARG A 209 -16.67 10.75 20.66
N ARG A 210 -17.12 9.54 20.96
CA ARG A 210 -16.60 8.77 22.09
C ARG A 210 -15.15 8.31 21.84
N PHE A 211 -14.69 8.26 20.58
CA PHE A 211 -13.32 7.89 20.25
C PHE A 211 -12.29 8.89 20.80
N ASP A 212 -12.66 10.15 20.99
CA ASP A 212 -11.79 11.17 21.59
C ASP A 212 -11.33 10.84 23.02
N ALA A 213 -12.06 9.96 23.74
CA ALA A 213 -11.70 9.52 25.08
C ALA A 213 -10.55 8.50 25.13
N PHE A 214 -10.14 7.94 23.99
CA PHE A 214 -9.17 6.82 23.93
C PHE A 214 -7.76 7.23 23.57
N SER A 215 -7.46 8.52 23.40
CA SER A 215 -6.13 9.02 23.00
C SER A 215 -5.56 8.27 21.78
N LEU A 216 -6.38 8.16 20.74
CA LEU A 216 -5.98 7.50 19.49
C LEU A 216 -5.04 8.41 18.69
N ASP A 217 -4.05 7.81 18.03
CA ASP A 217 -3.20 8.51 17.06
C ASP A 217 -4.05 9.06 15.91
N TYR A 218 -5.04 8.27 15.47
CA TYR A 218 -6.00 8.65 14.43
C TYR A 218 -7.14 7.63 14.30
N ILE A 219 -8.21 8.07 13.62
CA ILE A 219 -9.29 7.22 13.08
C ILE A 219 -9.11 7.16 11.58
N GLU A 220 -8.87 5.96 11.01
CA GLU A 220 -8.71 5.76 9.57
C GLU A 220 -10.05 5.51 8.91
N GLN A 221 -10.30 6.23 7.82
CA GLN A 221 -11.43 6.16 6.89
C GLN A 221 -12.78 5.80 7.57
N PRO A 222 -13.28 6.65 8.46
CA PRO A 222 -14.54 6.36 9.15
C PRO A 222 -15.75 6.37 8.25
N LEU A 223 -15.82 7.28 7.26
CA LEU A 223 -16.98 7.48 6.39
C LEU A 223 -16.77 6.87 5.00
N ALA A 224 -17.71 7.08 4.07
CA ALA A 224 -17.71 6.51 2.74
C ALA A 224 -16.37 6.69 2.00
N TRP A 225 -16.02 5.71 1.17
CA TRP A 225 -14.74 5.59 0.49
C TRP A 225 -14.43 6.71 -0.52
N ASP A 226 -15.44 7.35 -1.07
CA ASP A 226 -15.34 8.43 -2.07
C ASP A 226 -15.67 9.81 -1.50
N ASP A 227 -15.96 9.89 -0.19
CA ASP A 227 -16.39 11.12 0.45
C ASP A 227 -15.22 11.83 1.16
N ILE A 228 -14.97 13.07 0.79
CA ILE A 228 -14.05 13.99 1.46
C ILE A 228 -14.82 15.06 2.24
N HIS A 229 -16.01 15.41 1.77
CA HIS A 229 -16.77 16.53 2.34
C HIS A 229 -17.30 16.25 3.74
N ASP A 230 -17.91 15.09 3.94
CA ASP A 230 -18.40 14.70 5.26
C ASP A 230 -17.26 14.38 6.23
N HIS A 231 -16.11 13.92 5.75
CA HIS A 231 -14.90 13.81 6.58
C HIS A 231 -14.44 15.18 7.09
N ALA A 232 -14.54 16.27 6.31
CA ALA A 232 -14.25 17.60 6.78
C ALA A 232 -15.23 18.03 7.89
N THR A 233 -16.53 17.75 7.71
CA THR A 233 -17.55 17.98 8.73
C THR A 233 -17.27 17.19 10.00
N LEU A 234 -16.85 15.93 9.88
CA LEU A 234 -16.51 15.07 11.00
C LEU A 234 -15.26 15.56 11.74
N GLN A 235 -14.19 15.91 11.01
CA GLN A 235 -12.93 16.38 11.60
C GLN A 235 -13.12 17.65 12.45
N GLN A 236 -14.04 18.54 12.06
CA GLN A 236 -14.40 19.73 12.86
C GLN A 236 -15.09 19.39 14.19
N ARG A 237 -15.57 18.16 14.35
CA ARG A 237 -16.32 17.70 15.52
C ARG A 237 -15.53 16.75 16.43
N LEU A 238 -14.33 16.34 15.99
CA LEU A 238 -13.44 15.42 16.70
C LEU A 238 -12.11 16.09 17.01
N SER A 239 -11.58 15.82 18.20
CA SER A 239 -10.19 16.14 18.55
C SER A 239 -9.21 15.11 18.00
N THR A 240 -9.64 13.85 17.88
CA THR A 240 -8.86 12.78 17.29
C THR A 240 -8.63 13.04 15.79
N PRO A 241 -7.39 12.98 15.29
CA PRO A 241 -7.10 13.13 13.88
C PRO A 241 -7.83 12.10 13.01
N ILE A 242 -8.37 12.53 11.87
CA ILE A 242 -8.85 11.63 10.83
C ILE A 242 -7.68 11.34 9.89
N CYS A 243 -7.51 10.07 9.53
CA CYS A 243 -6.62 9.60 8.49
C CYS A 243 -7.44 9.14 7.29
N LEU A 244 -7.20 9.69 6.10
CA LEU A 244 -7.86 9.22 4.88
C LEU A 244 -7.02 8.16 4.17
N ASP A 245 -7.70 7.07 3.77
CA ASP A 245 -7.17 5.92 3.04
C ASP A 245 -7.88 5.82 1.68
N GLU A 246 -9.03 5.17 1.61
CA GLU A 246 -9.77 4.87 0.38
C GLU A 246 -10.16 6.13 -0.40
N SER A 247 -10.42 7.24 0.27
CA SER A 247 -10.74 8.52 -0.38
C SER A 247 -9.54 9.16 -1.12
N ILE A 248 -8.31 8.73 -0.85
CA ILE A 248 -7.10 9.29 -1.47
C ILE A 248 -6.60 8.38 -2.58
N ARG A 249 -6.99 8.67 -3.81
CA ARG A 249 -6.61 7.90 -5.02
C ARG A 249 -5.73 8.68 -5.98
N SER A 250 -5.48 9.95 -5.70
CA SER A 250 -4.62 10.84 -6.49
C SER A 250 -4.18 12.05 -5.67
N VAL A 251 -3.19 12.81 -6.18
CA VAL A 251 -2.78 14.08 -5.59
C VAL A 251 -3.92 15.12 -5.57
N GLN A 252 -4.87 15.05 -6.52
CA GLN A 252 -6.04 15.90 -6.53
C GLN A 252 -6.96 15.63 -5.33
N HIS A 253 -7.18 14.35 -4.99
CA HIS A 253 -7.95 13.99 -3.79
C HIS A 253 -7.22 14.45 -2.52
N ALA A 254 -5.90 14.24 -2.42
CA ALA A 254 -5.11 14.74 -1.30
C ALA A 254 -5.22 16.27 -1.17
N ARG A 255 -5.09 17.01 -2.28
CA ARG A 255 -5.26 18.47 -2.30
C ARG A 255 -6.65 18.89 -1.80
N HIS A 256 -7.72 18.24 -2.26
CA HIS A 256 -9.09 18.55 -1.81
C HIS A 256 -9.26 18.28 -0.32
N ALA A 257 -8.76 17.15 0.17
CA ALA A 257 -8.82 16.80 1.58
C ALA A 257 -8.07 17.79 2.48
N LEU A 258 -6.89 18.25 2.02
CA LEU A 258 -6.08 19.24 2.73
C LEU A 258 -6.73 20.63 2.71
N GLN A 259 -7.27 21.07 1.57
CA GLN A 259 -7.93 22.37 1.43
C GLN A 259 -9.23 22.49 2.23
N THR A 260 -9.95 21.38 2.41
CA THR A 260 -11.19 21.33 3.18
C THR A 260 -10.99 20.96 4.63
N ASP A 261 -9.75 20.72 5.05
CA ASP A 261 -9.40 20.33 6.41
C ASP A 261 -10.02 18.98 6.84
N ALA A 262 -10.23 18.09 5.86
CA ALA A 262 -10.89 16.79 6.04
C ALA A 262 -9.98 15.75 6.71
N THR A 263 -8.68 16.00 6.75
CA THR A 263 -7.69 15.02 7.23
C THR A 263 -6.53 15.69 7.95
N ARG A 264 -5.94 14.98 8.89
CA ARG A 264 -4.70 15.35 9.59
C ARG A 264 -3.56 14.38 9.31
N ILE A 265 -3.86 13.25 8.66
CA ILE A 265 -2.91 12.21 8.32
C ILE A 265 -3.39 11.57 7.02
N VAL A 266 -2.47 11.21 6.12
CA VAL A 266 -2.82 10.51 4.88
C VAL A 266 -2.12 9.15 4.82
N ASN A 267 -2.91 8.12 4.53
CA ASN A 267 -2.42 6.80 4.18
C ASN A 267 -2.11 6.75 2.68
N ILE A 268 -0.85 6.57 2.31
CA ILE A 268 -0.43 6.37 0.92
C ILE A 268 -0.20 4.87 0.68
N LYS A 269 -0.91 4.30 -0.27
CA LYS A 269 -0.66 2.95 -0.78
C LYS A 269 -0.25 3.08 -2.25
N ALA A 270 1.02 2.81 -2.57
CA ALA A 270 1.53 3.00 -3.93
C ALA A 270 0.67 2.24 -4.96
N GLY A 271 0.28 1.01 -4.64
CA GLY A 271 -0.60 0.21 -5.47
C GLY A 271 -1.98 0.82 -5.71
N ARG A 272 -2.54 1.57 -4.74
CA ARG A 272 -3.87 2.19 -4.84
C ARG A 272 -3.86 3.50 -5.62
N VAL A 273 -2.81 4.31 -5.48
CA VAL A 273 -2.82 5.70 -6.00
C VAL A 273 -2.24 5.84 -7.40
N GLY A 274 -1.76 4.77 -8.03
CA GLY A 274 -1.21 4.82 -9.38
C GLY A 274 0.31 4.71 -9.47
N GLY A 275 0.97 4.25 -8.41
CA GLY A 275 2.41 4.00 -8.37
C GLY A 275 3.21 5.07 -7.63
N HIS A 276 4.53 5.04 -7.82
CA HIS A 276 5.48 5.87 -7.07
C HIS A 276 5.44 7.35 -7.45
N LEU A 277 5.22 7.69 -8.72
CA LEU A 277 5.13 9.09 -9.15
C LEU A 277 3.98 9.82 -8.46
N GLU A 278 2.83 9.18 -8.44
CA GLU A 278 1.65 9.76 -7.79
C GLU A 278 1.80 9.77 -6.28
N SER A 279 2.38 8.71 -5.69
CA SER A 279 2.70 8.64 -4.26
C SER A 279 3.62 9.78 -3.81
N ARG A 280 4.65 10.12 -4.61
CA ARG A 280 5.53 11.26 -4.33
C ARG A 280 4.80 12.59 -4.36
N LYS A 281 3.94 12.83 -5.36
CA LYS A 281 3.13 14.06 -5.44
C LYS A 281 2.21 14.21 -4.22
N ILE A 282 1.61 13.10 -3.75
CA ILE A 282 0.79 13.09 -2.53
C ILE A 282 1.66 13.36 -1.31
N HIS A 283 2.82 12.71 -1.19
CA HIS A 283 3.79 12.94 -0.12
C HIS A 283 4.19 14.41 -0.05
N ASP A 284 4.60 15.01 -1.18
CA ASP A 284 5.15 16.37 -1.25
C ASP A 284 4.08 17.42 -0.92
N ILE A 285 2.85 17.26 -1.40
CA ILE A 285 1.76 18.18 -1.03
C ILE A 285 1.39 18.06 0.45
N CYS A 286 1.36 16.85 1.00
CA CYS A 286 1.11 16.64 2.43
C CYS A 286 2.23 17.24 3.29
N GLU A 287 3.50 17.11 2.87
CA GLU A 287 4.63 17.74 3.54
C GLU A 287 4.52 19.26 3.56
N ALA A 288 4.17 19.89 2.44
CA ALA A 288 3.95 21.32 2.33
C ALA A 288 2.83 21.84 3.25
N TYR A 289 1.81 21.01 3.52
CA TYR A 289 0.74 21.29 4.51
C TYR A 289 1.09 20.85 5.94
N ASN A 290 2.31 20.34 6.18
CA ASN A 290 2.73 19.74 7.46
C ASN A 290 1.82 18.61 7.96
N VAL A 291 1.19 17.88 7.04
CA VAL A 291 0.36 16.71 7.32
C VAL A 291 1.22 15.45 7.14
N PRO A 292 1.47 14.66 8.21
CA PRO A 292 2.27 13.45 8.10
C PRO A 292 1.57 12.39 7.26
N VAL A 293 2.38 11.56 6.61
CA VAL A 293 1.89 10.39 5.87
C VAL A 293 2.46 9.08 6.43
N TRP A 294 1.86 7.98 6.04
CA TRP A 294 2.37 6.63 6.27
C TRP A 294 1.98 5.70 5.13
N CYS A 295 2.66 4.57 5.00
CA CYS A 295 2.42 3.61 3.94
C CYS A 295 1.52 2.49 4.43
N GLY A 296 0.32 2.39 3.88
CA GLY A 296 -0.59 1.28 4.08
C GLY A 296 -0.20 0.05 3.29
N GLY A 297 -0.73 -1.13 3.70
CA GLY A 297 -0.56 -2.39 3.00
C GLY A 297 -1.87 -2.88 2.37
N MET A 298 -1.72 -3.74 1.36
CA MET A 298 -2.79 -4.46 0.66
C MET A 298 -2.53 -5.97 0.67
N LEU A 299 -1.95 -6.49 1.76
CA LEU A 299 -1.53 -7.88 1.93
C LEU A 299 -0.56 -8.33 0.83
N GLU A 300 0.34 -7.44 0.43
CA GLU A 300 1.29 -7.70 -0.64
C GLU A 300 2.29 -8.81 -0.26
N THR A 301 2.78 -9.50 -1.28
CA THR A 301 3.96 -10.37 -1.21
C THR A 301 5.24 -9.55 -1.02
N GLY A 302 6.38 -10.21 -0.98
CA GLY A 302 7.68 -9.52 -0.92
C GLY A 302 7.91 -8.50 -2.03
N ILE A 303 7.24 -8.62 -3.18
CA ILE A 303 7.37 -7.65 -4.29
C ILE A 303 6.70 -6.33 -3.93
N GLY A 304 5.38 -6.30 -3.74
CA GLY A 304 4.66 -5.07 -3.41
C GLY A 304 5.13 -4.48 -2.08
N ARG A 305 5.46 -5.36 -1.11
CA ARG A 305 6.03 -4.96 0.18
C ARG A 305 7.37 -4.26 0.03
N ALA A 306 8.29 -4.75 -0.81
CA ALA A 306 9.57 -4.09 -1.06
C ALA A 306 9.38 -2.70 -1.67
N HIS A 307 8.46 -2.54 -2.64
CA HIS A 307 8.09 -1.22 -3.15
C HIS A 307 7.62 -0.26 -2.06
N ASN A 308 6.74 -0.73 -1.16
CA ASN A 308 6.21 0.06 -0.05
C ASN A 308 7.30 0.42 0.98
N ILE A 309 8.22 -0.50 1.26
CA ILE A 309 9.37 -0.25 2.16
C ILE A 309 10.26 0.86 1.59
N HIS A 310 10.62 0.77 0.31
CA HIS A 310 11.43 1.81 -0.34
C HIS A 310 10.72 3.17 -0.35
N LEU A 311 9.42 3.21 -0.65
CA LEU A 311 8.63 4.45 -0.63
C LEU A 311 8.61 5.07 0.77
N SER A 312 8.51 4.25 1.80
CA SER A 312 8.43 4.70 3.21
C SER A 312 9.73 5.34 3.74
N THR A 313 10.80 5.35 2.94
CA THR A 313 12.06 6.05 3.28
C THR A 313 12.03 7.56 2.98
N LEU A 314 10.98 8.07 2.34
CA LEU A 314 10.80 9.50 2.10
C LEU A 314 10.49 10.25 3.41
N SER A 315 10.90 11.52 3.48
CA SER A 315 10.96 12.32 4.71
C SER A 315 9.65 12.47 5.47
N ASN A 316 8.53 12.61 4.75
CA ASN A 316 7.22 12.84 5.39
C ASN A 316 6.48 11.55 5.79
N PHE A 317 7.04 10.36 5.55
CA PHE A 317 6.54 9.10 6.12
C PHE A 317 6.87 9.05 7.61
N ARG A 318 6.24 9.95 8.39
CA ARG A 318 6.51 10.19 9.80
C ARG A 318 5.71 9.30 10.76
N LYS A 319 4.76 8.53 10.25
CA LYS A 319 3.96 7.57 11.03
C LYS A 319 4.35 6.14 10.64
N PRO A 320 4.34 5.18 11.60
CA PRO A 320 4.64 3.79 11.31
C PRO A 320 3.68 3.19 10.28
N GLY A 321 4.24 2.55 9.23
CA GLY A 321 3.46 1.95 8.15
C GLY A 321 2.95 0.54 8.45
N ASP A 322 2.11 -0.01 7.55
CA ASP A 322 1.62 -1.41 7.60
C ASP A 322 2.53 -2.39 6.83
N THR A 323 3.81 -2.04 6.67
CA THR A 323 4.83 -2.86 6.01
C THR A 323 5.46 -3.88 6.96
N SER A 324 4.64 -4.56 7.76
CA SER A 324 5.08 -5.59 8.70
C SER A 324 5.58 -6.85 8.00
N SER A 325 6.15 -7.81 8.75
CA SER A 325 6.72 -9.07 8.23
C SER A 325 5.79 -9.80 7.27
N ALA A 326 6.32 -10.27 6.14
CA ALA A 326 5.59 -11.05 5.14
C ALA A 326 5.12 -12.41 5.72
N SER A 327 5.93 -13.02 6.59
CA SER A 327 5.64 -14.27 7.28
C SER A 327 4.37 -14.25 8.16
N ARG A 328 3.80 -13.08 8.43
CA ARG A 328 2.50 -12.95 9.10
C ARG A 328 1.32 -13.37 8.23
N TYR A 329 1.48 -13.28 6.91
CA TYR A 329 0.40 -13.52 5.95
C TYR A 329 0.58 -14.81 5.17
N PHE A 330 1.81 -15.17 4.78
CA PHE A 330 2.11 -16.29 3.91
C PHE A 330 3.12 -17.24 4.55
N ALA A 331 2.90 -18.55 4.41
CA ALA A 331 3.84 -19.58 4.86
C ALA A 331 5.13 -19.58 4.03
N ARG A 332 5.01 -19.23 2.74
CA ARG A 332 6.12 -19.04 1.80
C ARG A 332 5.79 -17.86 0.90
N ASP A 333 6.79 -17.05 0.63
CA ASP A 333 6.69 -15.89 -0.27
C ASP A 333 7.21 -16.26 -1.67
N ILE A 334 6.84 -15.49 -2.68
CA ILE A 334 7.31 -15.64 -4.07
C ILE A 334 8.70 -14.99 -4.31
N VAL A 335 9.32 -14.45 -3.26
CA VAL A 335 10.69 -13.93 -3.26
C VAL A 335 11.57 -14.71 -2.30
N HIS A 336 12.90 -14.72 -2.55
CA HIS A 336 13.86 -15.40 -1.69
C HIS A 336 14.17 -14.62 -0.42
N GLU A 337 14.15 -13.29 -0.48
CA GLU A 337 14.50 -12.40 0.63
C GLU A 337 13.41 -12.40 1.70
N LYS A 338 13.83 -12.57 2.95
CA LYS A 338 12.93 -12.51 4.10
C LYS A 338 12.78 -11.07 4.58
N LEU A 339 11.63 -10.48 4.28
CA LEU A 339 11.26 -9.13 4.74
C LEU A 339 10.63 -9.25 6.13
N GLU A 340 11.46 -9.20 7.17
CA GLU A 340 11.07 -9.43 8.55
C GLU A 340 11.31 -8.22 9.44
N THR A 341 10.32 -7.90 10.25
CA THR A 341 10.39 -6.83 11.24
C THR A 341 11.20 -7.28 12.46
N LYS A 342 12.11 -6.44 12.92
CA LYS A 342 12.83 -6.63 14.19
C LYS A 342 12.69 -5.38 15.06
N ASP A 343 12.22 -5.54 16.28
CA ASP A 343 12.03 -4.46 17.26
C ASP A 343 11.19 -3.29 16.68
N GLY A 344 10.16 -3.63 15.88
CA GLY A 344 9.29 -2.66 15.22
C GLY A 344 9.94 -1.87 14.08
N LEU A 345 11.08 -2.32 13.57
CA LEU A 345 11.78 -1.76 12.42
C LEU A 345 11.84 -2.78 11.29
N MET A 346 11.53 -2.35 10.07
CA MET A 346 11.67 -3.13 8.85
C MET A 346 12.93 -2.67 8.10
N PRO A 347 13.92 -3.56 7.89
CA PRO A 347 15.07 -3.21 7.08
C PRO A 347 14.67 -2.89 5.64
N VAL A 348 15.31 -1.89 5.05
CA VAL A 348 15.13 -1.57 3.63
C VAL A 348 15.96 -2.54 2.81
N PRO A 349 15.38 -3.28 1.84
CA PRO A 349 16.15 -4.17 0.99
C PRO A 349 17.31 -3.46 0.30
N SER A 350 18.46 -4.11 0.26
CA SER A 350 19.65 -3.58 -0.40
C SER A 350 19.77 -4.12 -1.83
N GLY A 351 20.46 -3.39 -2.68
CA GLY A 351 20.69 -3.78 -4.07
C GLY A 351 19.88 -2.97 -5.07
N PRO A 352 20.13 -3.16 -6.36
CA PRO A 352 19.42 -2.45 -7.44
C PRO A 352 17.92 -2.77 -7.45
N GLY A 353 17.11 -1.81 -7.84
CA GLY A 353 15.67 -1.96 -7.88
C GLY A 353 15.06 -2.02 -6.48
N ILE A 354 14.08 -2.89 -6.33
CA ILE A 354 13.42 -3.16 -5.04
C ILE A 354 14.22 -4.12 -4.15
N GLY A 355 15.38 -4.63 -4.62
CA GLY A 355 16.29 -5.44 -3.82
C GLY A 355 15.77 -6.83 -3.44
N VAL A 356 14.83 -7.39 -4.23
CA VAL A 356 14.33 -8.76 -4.04
C VAL A 356 14.41 -9.57 -5.33
N THR A 357 14.48 -10.90 -5.19
CA THR A 357 14.63 -11.88 -6.28
C THR A 357 13.51 -12.89 -6.24
N LEU A 358 12.92 -13.21 -7.40
CA LEU A 358 11.83 -14.19 -7.51
C LEU A 358 12.29 -15.61 -7.19
N ASP A 359 11.55 -16.30 -6.32
CA ASP A 359 11.58 -17.76 -6.21
C ASP A 359 10.77 -18.35 -7.37
N ARG A 360 11.45 -18.57 -8.50
CA ARG A 360 10.81 -19.01 -9.74
C ARG A 360 10.04 -20.31 -9.58
N SER A 361 10.59 -21.27 -8.84
CA SER A 361 9.94 -22.57 -8.69
C SER A 361 8.63 -22.46 -7.91
N PHE A 362 8.61 -21.66 -6.85
CA PHE A 362 7.40 -21.43 -6.09
C PHE A 362 6.41 -20.53 -6.84
N LEU A 363 6.91 -19.52 -7.56
CA LEU A 363 6.08 -18.68 -8.42
C LEU A 363 5.31 -19.52 -9.45
N ASP A 364 5.97 -20.48 -10.10
CA ASP A 364 5.33 -21.37 -11.08
C ASP A 364 4.28 -22.27 -10.42
N GLU A 365 4.53 -22.76 -9.19
CA GLU A 365 3.58 -23.58 -8.41
C GLU A 365 2.28 -22.83 -8.08
N VAL A 366 2.37 -21.52 -7.77
CA VAL A 366 1.22 -20.70 -7.34
C VAL A 366 0.60 -19.87 -8.47
N THR A 367 1.11 -20.01 -9.69
CA THR A 367 0.59 -19.34 -10.89
C THR A 367 -0.68 -20.03 -11.38
N VAL A 368 -1.76 -19.25 -11.52
CA VAL A 368 -3.06 -19.70 -12.08
C VAL A 368 -3.06 -19.59 -13.60
N SER A 369 -2.51 -18.49 -14.13
CA SER A 369 -2.38 -18.27 -15.58
C SER A 369 -1.20 -17.37 -15.89
N THR A 370 -0.67 -17.49 -17.13
CA THR A 370 0.43 -16.67 -17.65
C THR A 370 0.11 -16.23 -19.06
N GLU A 371 0.34 -14.95 -19.34
CA GLU A 371 0.28 -14.37 -20.68
C GLU A 371 1.61 -13.66 -20.97
N THR A 372 2.16 -13.85 -22.17
CA THR A 372 3.43 -13.25 -22.60
C THR A 372 3.20 -12.32 -23.78
N PHE A 373 3.81 -11.14 -23.70
CA PHE A 373 3.75 -10.09 -24.71
C PHE A 373 5.17 -9.83 -25.22
N SER A 374 5.38 -9.95 -26.51
CA SER A 374 6.65 -9.67 -27.21
C SER A 374 6.36 -9.07 -28.58
N ARG A 375 7.28 -8.28 -29.09
CA ARG A 375 7.30 -7.79 -30.49
C ARG A 375 8.45 -8.40 -31.26
#